data_d35906967679dffde3218f421b0a5f46
#
_entry.id   d35906967679dffde3218f421b0a5f46
#
_cell.length_a   1.000
_cell.length_b   1.000
_cell.length_c   1.000
_cell.angle_alpha   90.00
_cell.angle_beta   90.00
_cell.angle_gamma   90.00
#
_symmetry.space_group_name_H-M   'P 1'
#
loop_
_entity.id
_entity.type
_entity.pdbx_description
1 polymer ?
#
loop_
_entity_poly.entity_id
_entity_poly.type
_entity_poly.pdbx_seq_one_letter_code
_entity_poly.pdbx_strand_id
1 'polypeptide(L)'
;RFQQPDGSWRWTATRPETRADSSATAALAWFLPVSAAASGAPEDARERARRALAYLRGVTRQDGAVDFAQGDTRDIGVYAQRFDVLPFAQGFALRAAAAARDAAAEQGRRA
;
A
#
# COMPACT_ATOMS: atom_id res chain seq x y z
N ARG A 1 -8.58 -1.55 10.61
CA ARG A 1 -9.92 -2.11 10.52
C ARG A 1 -10.25 -2.65 9.13
N PHE A 2 -9.91 -1.92 8.06
CA PHE A 2 -10.29 -2.28 6.69
C PHE A 2 -9.21 -3.03 5.91
N GLN A 3 -8.05 -3.25 6.49
CA GLN A 3 -7.00 -4.04 5.83
C GLN A 3 -7.43 -5.49 5.69
N GLN A 4 -7.25 -6.06 4.49
CA GLN A 4 -7.58 -7.45 4.21
C GLN A 4 -6.50 -8.40 4.76
N PRO A 5 -6.82 -9.71 4.90
CA PRO A 5 -5.86 -10.70 5.40
C PRO A 5 -4.56 -10.78 4.59
N ASP A 6 -4.60 -10.50 3.28
CA ASP A 6 -3.43 -10.49 2.40
C ASP A 6 -2.56 -9.23 2.54
N GLY A 7 -2.99 -8.27 3.36
CA GLY A 7 -2.31 -6.99 3.58
C GLY A 7 -2.78 -5.84 2.72
N SER A 8 -3.65 -6.09 1.75
CA SER A 8 -4.17 -5.05 0.84
C SER A 8 -5.33 -4.26 1.44
N TRP A 9 -5.63 -3.13 0.82
CA TRP A 9 -6.88 -2.41 1.01
C TRP A 9 -7.68 -2.44 -0.30
N ARG A 10 -9.00 -2.53 -0.17
CA ARG A 10 -9.91 -2.48 -1.31
C ARG A 10 -9.98 -1.07 -1.87
N TRP A 11 -10.36 -0.98 -3.14
CA TRP A 11 -10.66 0.29 -3.81
C TRP A 11 -11.69 1.13 -3.04
N THR A 12 -12.75 0.49 -2.53
CA THR A 12 -13.68 1.11 -1.59
C THR A 12 -13.67 0.28 -0.31
N ALA A 13 -13.12 0.83 0.76
CA ALA A 13 -12.82 0.08 1.99
C ALA A 13 -14.06 -0.56 2.62
N THR A 14 -15.22 0.09 2.51
CA THR A 14 -16.49 -0.36 3.11
C THR A 14 -17.33 -1.27 2.21
N ARG A 15 -16.89 -1.53 0.97
CA ARG A 15 -17.62 -2.35 0.01
C ARG A 15 -16.90 -3.65 -0.26
N PRO A 16 -17.41 -4.80 0.27
CA PRO A 16 -16.73 -6.08 0.15
C PRO A 16 -16.63 -6.61 -1.29
N GLU A 17 -17.49 -6.12 -2.20
CA GLU A 17 -17.46 -6.50 -3.61
C GLU A 17 -16.36 -5.84 -4.42
N THR A 18 -15.69 -4.83 -3.87
CA THR A 18 -14.59 -4.16 -4.56
C THR A 18 -13.27 -4.92 -4.41
N ARG A 19 -12.41 -4.80 -5.41
CA ARG A 19 -11.11 -5.49 -5.46
C ARG A 19 -10.06 -4.77 -4.63
N ALA A 20 -9.01 -5.49 -4.29
CA ALA A 20 -7.78 -4.92 -3.77
C ALA A 20 -7.22 -3.89 -4.77
N ASP A 21 -6.78 -2.75 -4.23
CA ASP A 21 -6.20 -1.66 -5.01
C ASP A 21 -4.76 -1.42 -4.57
N SER A 22 -3.82 -1.64 -5.49
CA SER A 22 -2.40 -1.45 -5.21
C SER A 22 -2.04 0.00 -4.94
N SER A 23 -2.74 0.98 -5.52
CA SER A 23 -2.47 2.39 -5.26
C SER A 23 -2.80 2.78 -3.83
N ALA A 24 -3.97 2.42 -3.33
CA ALA A 24 -4.36 2.66 -1.93
C ALA A 24 -3.43 1.91 -0.97
N THR A 25 -3.13 0.66 -1.28
CA THR A 25 -2.25 -0.18 -0.45
C THR A 25 -0.85 0.42 -0.36
N ALA A 26 -0.28 0.87 -1.48
CA ALA A 26 1.05 1.49 -1.52
C ALA A 26 1.08 2.82 -0.74
N ALA A 27 0.07 3.67 -0.92
CA ALA A 27 -0.01 4.94 -0.21
C ALA A 27 -0.10 4.72 1.31
N LEU A 28 -0.91 3.78 1.76
CA LEU A 28 -1.06 3.47 3.18
C LEU A 28 0.18 2.78 3.75
N ALA A 29 0.85 1.92 2.98
CA ALA A 29 2.10 1.29 3.40
C ALA A 29 3.20 2.31 3.69
N TRP A 30 3.21 3.42 2.96
CA TRP A 30 4.12 4.54 3.22
C TRP A 30 3.64 5.44 4.34
N PHE A 31 2.35 5.80 4.32
CA PHE A 31 1.78 6.81 5.20
C PHE A 31 1.63 6.33 6.65
N LEU A 32 1.23 5.09 6.88
CA LEU A 32 0.94 4.59 8.23
C LEU A 32 2.14 4.68 9.18
N PRO A 33 3.35 4.25 8.81
CA PRO A 33 4.49 4.41 9.70
C PRO A 33 4.85 5.88 9.97
N VAL A 34 4.68 6.76 8.98
CA VAL A 34 4.94 8.18 9.11
C VAL A 34 3.96 8.83 10.09
N SER A 35 2.67 8.55 9.95
CA SER A 35 1.64 9.10 10.84
C SER A 35 1.71 8.49 12.24
N ALA A 36 2.10 7.26 12.39
CA ALA A 36 2.20 6.56 13.66
C ALA A 36 3.28 7.16 14.57
N ALA A 37 4.36 7.68 14.00
CA ALA A 37 5.39 8.40 14.75
C ALA A 37 4.82 9.62 15.49
N ALA A 38 3.75 10.22 14.96
CA ALA A 38 3.07 11.35 15.58
C ALA A 38 1.92 10.95 16.50
N SER A 39 1.34 9.76 16.36
CA SER A 39 0.10 9.34 17.04
C SER A 39 0.28 8.34 18.20
N GLY A 40 1.49 7.85 18.44
CA GLY A 40 1.80 6.99 19.59
C GLY A 40 1.43 5.50 19.47
N ALA A 41 1.11 5.00 18.27
CA ALA A 41 0.86 3.58 18.00
C ALA A 41 1.77 3.03 16.89
N PRO A 42 3.11 3.16 17.01
CA PRO A 42 4.02 2.88 15.90
C PRO A 42 4.10 1.40 15.52
N GLU A 43 3.95 0.48 16.46
CA GLU A 43 4.11 -0.95 16.19
C GLU A 43 2.96 -1.53 15.38
N ASP A 44 1.72 -1.16 15.68
CA ASP A 44 0.55 -1.59 14.90
C ASP A 44 0.63 -1.08 13.46
N ALA A 45 1.00 0.18 13.30
CA ALA A 45 1.16 0.78 11.97
C ALA A 45 2.27 0.11 11.16
N ARG A 46 3.39 -0.20 11.79
CA ARG A 46 4.51 -0.93 11.15
C ARG A 46 4.10 -2.33 10.70
N GLU A 47 3.37 -3.06 11.53
CA GLU A 47 2.88 -4.39 11.18
C GLU A 47 1.91 -4.33 10.01
N ARG A 48 1.00 -3.37 10.00
CA ARG A 48 0.07 -3.17 8.88
C ARG A 48 0.81 -2.80 7.59
N ALA A 49 1.81 -1.94 7.68
CA ALA A 49 2.66 -1.57 6.55
C ALA A 49 3.48 -2.76 6.03
N ARG A 50 4.01 -3.59 6.93
CA ARG A 50 4.73 -4.81 6.55
C ARG A 50 3.85 -5.76 5.75
N ARG A 51 2.62 -5.96 6.20
CA ARG A 51 1.63 -6.80 5.51
C ARG A 51 1.24 -6.23 4.15
N ALA A 52 1.08 -4.92 4.07
CA ALA A 52 0.82 -4.23 2.81
C ALA A 52 1.97 -4.40 1.82
N LEU A 53 3.21 -4.29 2.29
CA LEU A 53 4.40 -4.53 1.46
C LEU A 53 4.49 -5.97 0.97
N ALA A 54 4.11 -6.94 1.78
CA ALA A 54 4.04 -8.34 1.35
C ALA A 54 3.05 -8.53 0.20
N TYR A 55 1.88 -7.90 0.29
CA TYR A 55 0.92 -7.88 -0.81
C TYR A 55 1.51 -7.24 -2.07
N LEU A 56 2.13 -6.07 -1.94
CA LEU A 56 2.71 -5.35 -3.07
C LEU A 56 3.81 -6.15 -3.76
N ARG A 57 4.63 -6.86 -3.00
CA ARG A 57 5.64 -7.78 -3.58
C ARG A 57 4.99 -8.87 -4.41
N GLY A 58 3.87 -9.41 -3.95
CA GLY A 58 3.13 -10.45 -4.67
C GLY A 58 2.51 -9.99 -5.99
N VAL A 59 2.23 -8.69 -6.13
CA VAL A 59 1.66 -8.10 -7.35
C VAL A 59 2.66 -7.27 -8.15
N THR A 60 3.92 -7.25 -7.75
CA THR A 60 4.99 -6.63 -8.52
C THR A 60 5.53 -7.64 -9.52
N ARG A 61 5.55 -7.25 -10.79
CA ARG A 61 6.06 -8.08 -11.90
C ARG A 61 7.59 -8.15 -11.86
N GLN A 62 8.15 -9.08 -12.63
CA GLN A 62 9.61 -9.24 -12.74
C GLN A 62 10.30 -7.97 -13.26
N ASP A 63 9.64 -7.19 -14.08
CA ASP A 63 10.15 -5.91 -14.58
C ASP A 63 10.03 -4.76 -13.57
N GLY A 64 9.48 -5.01 -12.37
CA GLY A 64 9.30 -4.03 -11.32
C GLY A 64 7.96 -3.29 -11.34
N ALA A 65 7.13 -3.51 -12.33
CA ALA A 65 5.83 -2.85 -12.44
C ALA A 65 4.85 -3.38 -11.38
N VAL A 66 4.21 -2.48 -10.64
CA VAL A 66 3.18 -2.83 -9.65
C VAL A 66 1.82 -2.89 -10.34
N ASP A 67 1.19 -4.05 -10.28
CA ASP A 67 -0.09 -4.33 -10.94
C ASP A 67 -1.29 -3.96 -10.06
N PHE A 68 -2.49 -3.98 -10.65
CA PHE A 68 -3.80 -3.84 -9.97
C PHE A 68 -4.03 -2.48 -9.30
N ALA A 69 -3.50 -1.39 -9.84
CA ALA A 69 -3.87 -0.05 -9.41
C ALA A 69 -5.15 0.42 -10.11
N GLN A 70 -6.06 1.00 -9.33
CA GLN A 70 -7.30 1.57 -9.89
C GLN A 70 -6.98 2.84 -10.67
N GLY A 71 -7.42 2.89 -11.92
CA GLY A 71 -7.28 4.06 -12.78
C GLY A 71 -8.23 5.19 -12.44
N ASP A 72 -8.06 6.31 -13.09
CA ASP A 72 -8.89 7.49 -12.92
C ASP A 72 -10.36 7.21 -13.20
N THR A 73 -11.20 7.91 -12.49
CA THR A 73 -12.64 7.88 -12.68
C THR A 73 -13.05 8.94 -13.70
N ARG A 74 -14.01 8.58 -14.58
CA ARG A 74 -14.56 9.53 -15.55
C ARG A 74 -15.37 10.62 -14.88
N ASP A 75 -16.07 10.27 -13.81
CA ASP A 75 -16.98 11.16 -13.08
C ASP A 75 -17.34 10.51 -11.74
N ILE A 76 -17.87 11.28 -10.81
CA ILE A 76 -18.34 10.75 -9.53
C ILE A 76 -19.43 9.70 -9.78
N GLY A 77 -19.16 8.46 -9.40
CA GLY A 77 -20.10 7.35 -9.55
C GLY A 77 -20.09 6.63 -10.90
N VAL A 78 -19.27 7.07 -11.86
CA VAL A 78 -19.12 6.41 -13.16
C VAL A 78 -17.70 5.88 -13.29
N TYR A 79 -17.51 4.63 -12.88
CA TYR A 79 -16.21 3.99 -12.85
C TYR A 79 -16.17 2.84 -13.84
N ALA A 80 -15.29 2.94 -14.85
CA ALA A 80 -14.77 1.73 -15.43
C ALA A 80 -13.76 1.16 -14.42
N GLN A 81 -14.05 0.00 -13.83
CA GLN A 81 -13.10 -0.69 -12.93
C GLN A 81 -11.93 -1.23 -13.74
N ARG A 82 -10.95 -0.37 -14.00
CA ARG A 82 -9.72 -0.75 -14.67
C ARG A 82 -8.58 -0.75 -13.66
N PHE A 83 -7.99 -1.92 -13.49
CA PHE A 83 -6.84 -2.11 -12.60
C PHE A 83 -5.60 -2.26 -13.47
N ASP A 84 -4.80 -1.22 -13.51
CA ASP A 84 -3.64 -1.10 -14.39
C ASP A 84 -2.35 -0.84 -13.59
N VAL A 85 -1.25 -0.72 -14.30
CA VAL A 85 0.02 -0.20 -13.77
C VAL A 85 -0.01 1.31 -13.91
N LEU A 86 0.10 2.03 -12.79
CA LEU A 86 0.00 3.49 -12.78
C LEU A 86 1.24 4.11 -12.13
N PRO A 87 1.73 5.25 -12.68
CA PRO A 87 2.94 5.88 -12.16
C PRO A 87 2.87 6.28 -10.68
N PHE A 88 1.72 6.78 -10.21
CA PHE A 88 1.60 7.17 -8.80
C PHE A 88 1.61 5.97 -7.86
N ALA A 89 1.01 4.85 -8.25
CA ALA A 89 1.07 3.61 -7.47
C ALA A 89 2.50 3.08 -7.41
N GLN A 90 3.22 3.13 -8.52
CA GLN A 90 4.62 2.75 -8.61
C GLN A 90 5.49 3.61 -7.68
N GLY A 91 5.27 4.92 -7.68
CA GLY A 91 5.99 5.86 -6.83
C GLY A 91 5.75 5.63 -5.34
N PHE A 92 4.50 5.43 -4.93
CA PHE A 92 4.18 5.14 -3.53
C PHE A 92 4.71 3.78 -3.08
N ALA A 93 4.65 2.75 -3.93
CA ALA A 93 5.22 1.44 -3.62
C ALA A 93 6.73 1.53 -3.41
N LEU A 94 7.42 2.29 -4.24
CA LEU A 94 8.86 2.52 -4.11
C LEU A 94 9.19 3.26 -2.81
N ARG A 95 8.43 4.30 -2.46
CA ARG A 95 8.59 5.03 -1.20
C ARG A 95 8.35 4.13 0.02
N ALA A 96 7.33 3.32 -0.01
CA ALA A 96 7.00 2.39 1.07
C ALA A 96 8.13 1.37 1.28
N ALA A 97 8.65 0.79 0.20
CA ALA A 97 9.75 -0.16 0.24
C ALA A 97 11.03 0.47 0.76
N ALA A 98 11.36 1.69 0.32
CA ALA A 98 12.54 2.43 0.77
C ALA A 98 12.43 2.76 2.27
N ALA A 99 11.27 3.22 2.73
CA ALA A 99 11.04 3.53 4.14
C ALA A 99 11.16 2.29 5.02
N ALA A 100 10.66 1.14 4.58
CA ALA A 100 10.76 -0.11 5.30
C ALA A 100 12.23 -0.60 5.38
N ARG A 101 12.98 -0.45 4.30
CA ARG A 101 14.42 -0.78 4.28
C ARG A 101 15.20 0.10 5.25
N ASP A 102 14.93 1.39 5.27
CA ASP A 102 15.60 2.34 6.16
C ASP A 102 15.25 2.06 7.63
N ALA A 103 14.00 1.74 7.93
CA ALA A 103 13.57 1.36 9.27
C ALA A 103 14.24 0.06 9.73
N ALA A 104 14.39 -0.93 8.87
CA ALA A 104 15.08 -2.18 9.18
C ALA A 104 16.58 -1.94 9.45
N ALA A 105 17.24 -1.08 8.65
CA ALA A 105 18.62 -0.70 8.86
C ALA A 105 18.83 0.04 10.19
N GLU A 106 17.90 0.93 10.55
CA GLU A 106 17.90 1.64 11.83
C GLU A 106 17.77 0.68 13.02
N GLN A 107 16.87 -0.28 12.95
CA GLN A 107 16.72 -1.31 13.97
C GLN A 107 17.99 -2.17 14.11
N GLY A 108 18.61 -2.54 13.01
CA GLY A 108 19.87 -3.29 12.99
C GLY A 108 21.01 -2.53 13.65
N ARG A 109 21.07 -1.21 13.50
CA ARG A 109 22.09 -0.37 14.15
C ARG A 109 21.88 -0.23 15.66
N ARG A 110 20.63 -0.31 16.13
CA ARG A 110 20.30 -0.23 17.56
C ARG A 110 20.48 -1.55 18.29
N ALA A 111 20.44 -2.65 17.55
CA ALA A 111 20.69 -3.98 18.09
C ALA A 111 22.21 -4.24 18.18
#